data_df69c6e5740e46746b93f8283ff4c2be
#
_entry.id   df69c6e5740e46746b93f8283ff4c2be
#
_cell.length_a   1.000
_cell.length_b   1.000
_cell.length_c   1.000
_cell.angle_alpha   90.00
_cell.angle_beta   90.00
_cell.angle_gamma   90.00
#
_symmetry.space_group_name_H-M   'P 1'
#
loop_
_entity.id
_entity.type
_entity.pdbx_description
1 polymer ?
#
loop_
_entity_poly.entity_id
_entity_poly.type
_entity_poly.pdbx_seq_one_letter_code
_entity_poly.pdbx_strand_id
1 'polypeptide(L)'
;MRFSEHTKIRNEKFGTVVFDTLTEKIFITDQIGGQVLQLIEQEKDLEAILDELVGNFDGDRETIEKDVIEFTEQLKANNIVTV
;
A
#
# COMPACT_ATOMS: atom_id res chain seq x y z
N MET A 1 -4.90 -10.04 -1.20
CA MET A 1 -3.61 -9.40 -1.49
C MET A 1 -2.72 -9.52 -0.26
N ARG A 2 -1.49 -9.92 -0.42
CA ARG A 2 -0.55 -10.11 0.69
C ARG A 2 0.86 -9.70 0.26
N PHE A 3 1.71 -9.39 1.26
CA PHE A 3 3.10 -9.05 0.98
C PHE A 3 3.91 -10.27 0.57
N SER A 4 4.89 -10.03 -0.29
CA SER A 4 5.89 -11.04 -0.64
C SER A 4 6.77 -11.36 0.58
N GLU A 5 7.35 -12.55 0.63
CA GLU A 5 8.18 -12.98 1.76
C GLU A 5 9.39 -12.09 2.01
N HIS A 6 9.91 -11.46 0.95
CA HIS A 6 11.09 -10.60 1.01
C HIS A 6 10.77 -9.14 1.26
N THR A 7 9.52 -8.82 1.60
CA THR A 7 9.09 -7.44 1.86
C THR A 7 9.12 -7.16 3.36
N LYS A 8 9.77 -6.07 3.74
CA LYS A 8 9.80 -5.57 5.12
C LYS A 8 9.20 -4.17 5.15
N ILE A 9 8.41 -3.88 6.16
CA ILE A 9 7.71 -2.61 6.29
C ILE A 9 8.06 -1.96 7.62
N ARG A 10 8.33 -0.66 7.57
CA ARG A 10 8.64 0.12 8.76
C ARG A 10 7.85 1.42 8.73
N ASN A 11 7.11 1.68 9.80
CA ASN A 11 6.34 2.92 9.93
C ASN A 11 7.21 3.99 10.57
N GLU A 12 7.28 5.14 9.90
CA GLU A 12 8.01 6.31 10.36
C GLU A 12 7.07 7.50 10.46
N LYS A 13 7.52 8.58 11.10
CA LYS A 13 6.70 9.79 11.25
C LYS A 13 6.36 10.43 9.90
N PHE A 14 7.25 10.33 8.93
CA PHE A 14 7.05 10.93 7.61
C PHE A 14 6.24 10.05 6.65
N GLY A 15 5.97 8.81 7.03
CA GLY A 15 5.28 7.84 6.18
C GLY A 15 5.76 6.44 6.45
N THR A 16 5.66 5.59 5.44
CA THR A 16 6.04 4.19 5.57
C THR A 16 7.18 3.85 4.61
N VAL A 17 8.16 3.12 5.12
CA VAL A 17 9.29 2.63 4.34
C VAL A 17 9.05 1.16 4.03
N VAL A 18 9.18 0.81 2.75
CA VAL A 18 9.08 -0.58 2.28
C VAL A 18 10.45 -0.98 1.77
N PHE A 19 10.99 -2.04 2.32
CA PHE A 19 12.30 -2.56 1.94
C PHE A 19 12.15 -3.96 1.35
N ASP A 20 12.75 -4.15 0.16
CA ASP A 20 12.80 -5.44 -0.50
C ASP A 20 14.16 -6.08 -0.21
N THR A 21 14.17 -7.15 0.59
CA THR A 21 15.41 -7.81 0.99
C THR A 21 16.09 -8.56 -0.13
N LEU A 22 15.36 -8.87 -1.20
CA LEU A 22 15.91 -9.60 -2.34
C LEU A 22 16.65 -8.68 -3.31
N THR A 23 16.05 -7.53 -3.63
CA THR A 23 16.63 -6.58 -4.58
C THR A 23 17.34 -5.41 -3.91
N GLU A 24 17.16 -5.28 -2.58
CA GLU A 24 17.67 -4.18 -1.77
C GLU A 24 17.09 -2.83 -2.14
N LYS A 25 15.96 -2.81 -2.83
CA LYS A 25 15.26 -1.56 -3.16
C LYS A 25 14.48 -1.05 -1.97
N ILE A 26 14.40 0.27 -1.85
CA ILE A 26 13.66 0.94 -0.81
C ILE A 26 12.61 1.84 -1.46
N PHE A 27 11.39 1.76 -0.94
CA PHE A 27 10.28 2.61 -1.37
C PHE A 27 9.77 3.38 -0.16
N ILE A 28 9.45 4.65 -0.36
CA ILE A 28 8.92 5.49 0.72
C ILE A 28 7.54 5.99 0.27
N THR A 29 6.55 5.85 1.15
CA THR A 29 5.19 6.29 0.86
C THR A 29 4.76 7.38 1.84
N ASP A 30 3.73 8.14 1.44
CA ASP A 30 3.08 9.09 2.33
C ASP A 30 2.10 8.36 3.27
N GLN A 31 1.30 9.15 4.01
CA GLN A 31 0.35 8.59 4.97
C GLN A 31 -0.73 7.75 4.30
N ILE A 32 -1.20 8.15 3.13
CA ILE A 32 -2.24 7.41 2.40
C ILE A 32 -1.68 6.06 1.95
N GLY A 33 -0.50 6.08 1.34
CA GLY A 33 0.18 4.84 0.94
C GLY A 33 0.46 3.93 2.12
N GLY A 34 0.85 4.52 3.27
CA GLY A 34 1.07 3.77 4.50
C GLY A 34 -0.18 3.08 4.99
N GLN A 35 -1.35 3.73 4.89
CA GLN A 35 -2.61 3.10 5.26
C GLN A 35 -2.99 1.96 4.32
N VAL A 36 -2.75 2.13 3.03
CA VAL A 36 -2.96 1.03 2.07
C VAL A 36 -2.10 -0.18 2.46
N LEU A 37 -0.83 0.05 2.78
CA LEU A 37 0.07 -1.02 3.17
C LEU A 37 -0.40 -1.71 4.46
N GLN A 38 -0.88 -0.93 5.42
CA GLN A 38 -1.39 -1.48 6.68
C GLN A 38 -2.60 -2.37 6.45
N LEU A 39 -3.49 -1.98 5.56
CA LEU A 39 -4.67 -2.77 5.22
C LEU A 39 -4.30 -4.03 4.43
N ILE A 40 -3.29 -3.96 3.58
CA ILE A 40 -2.76 -5.15 2.91
C ILE A 40 -2.19 -6.13 3.95
N GLU A 41 -1.50 -5.62 4.95
CA GLU A 41 -0.96 -6.45 6.03
C GLU A 41 -2.07 -7.20 6.78
N GLN A 42 -3.26 -6.60 6.86
CA GLN A 42 -4.44 -7.23 7.44
C GLN A 42 -5.15 -8.17 6.46
N GLU A 43 -4.56 -8.40 5.31
CA GLU A 43 -5.09 -9.24 4.24
C GLU A 43 -6.44 -8.77 3.68
N LYS A 44 -6.67 -7.45 3.71
CA LYS A 44 -7.86 -6.85 3.11
C LYS A 44 -7.75 -6.88 1.60
N ASP A 45 -8.89 -7.05 0.93
CA ASP A 45 -8.92 -6.96 -0.53
C ASP A 45 -9.05 -5.50 -0.98
N LEU A 46 -8.96 -5.28 -2.28
CA LEU A 46 -8.98 -3.92 -2.84
C LEU A 46 -10.25 -3.17 -2.47
N GLU A 47 -11.39 -3.83 -2.52
CA GLU A 47 -12.67 -3.18 -2.21
C GLU A 47 -12.75 -2.73 -0.75
N ALA A 48 -12.30 -3.58 0.17
CA ALA A 48 -12.26 -3.23 1.58
C ALA A 48 -11.29 -2.09 1.84
N ILE A 49 -10.14 -2.08 1.15
CA ILE A 49 -9.17 -0.98 1.25
C ILE A 49 -9.80 0.33 0.78
N LEU A 50 -10.49 0.31 -0.34
CA LEU A 50 -11.15 1.51 -0.87
C LEU A 50 -12.21 2.03 0.08
N ASP A 51 -13.04 1.15 0.64
CA ASP A 51 -14.09 1.55 1.57
C ASP A 51 -13.51 2.22 2.81
N GLU A 52 -12.42 1.68 3.34
CA GLU A 52 -11.76 2.26 4.51
C GLU A 52 -11.16 3.64 4.20
N LEU A 53 -10.49 3.77 3.08
CA LEU A 53 -9.84 5.03 2.73
C LEU A 53 -10.86 6.12 2.44
N VAL A 54 -11.95 5.80 1.78
CA VAL A 54 -13.01 6.77 1.52
C VAL A 54 -13.62 7.25 2.83
N GLY A 55 -13.73 6.38 3.83
CA GLY A 55 -14.23 6.75 5.14
C GLY A 55 -13.27 7.58 5.97
N ASN A 56 -11.96 7.43 5.77
CA ASN A 56 -10.92 8.05 6.59
C ASN A 56 -10.36 9.35 6.03
N PHE A 57 -10.49 9.58 4.73
CA PHE A 57 -9.91 10.74 4.09
C PHE A 57 -10.97 11.54 3.34
N ASP A 58 -10.83 12.86 3.40
CA ASP A 58 -11.66 13.74 2.60
C ASP A 58 -11.21 13.61 1.15
N GLY A 59 -12.18 13.52 0.27
CA GLY A 59 -11.88 13.47 -1.14
C GLY A 59 -12.92 12.68 -1.90
N ASP A 60 -12.81 12.79 -3.21
CA ASP A 60 -13.68 12.13 -4.13
C ASP A 60 -13.32 10.65 -4.21
N ARG A 61 -14.31 9.78 -4.06
CA ARG A 61 -14.10 8.33 -4.14
C ARG A 61 -13.41 7.93 -5.45
N GLU A 62 -13.76 8.57 -6.54
CA GLU A 62 -13.18 8.26 -7.84
C GLU A 62 -11.69 8.55 -7.88
N THR A 63 -11.28 9.68 -7.31
CA THR A 63 -9.86 10.05 -7.21
C THR A 63 -9.09 9.10 -6.30
N ILE A 64 -9.66 8.78 -5.14
CA ILE A 64 -9.03 7.85 -4.19
C ILE A 64 -8.88 6.48 -4.84
N GLU A 65 -9.91 6.00 -5.51
CA GLU A 65 -9.89 4.71 -6.19
C GLU A 65 -8.79 4.66 -7.25
N LYS A 66 -8.67 5.70 -8.06
CA LYS A 66 -7.64 5.77 -9.09
C LYS A 66 -6.24 5.73 -8.47
N ASP A 67 -6.01 6.52 -7.43
CA ASP A 67 -4.71 6.58 -6.77
C ASP A 67 -4.35 5.25 -6.12
N VAL A 68 -5.29 4.60 -5.46
CA VAL A 68 -5.07 3.31 -4.81
C VAL A 68 -4.77 2.23 -5.85
N ILE A 69 -5.52 2.22 -6.95
CA ILE A 69 -5.29 1.24 -8.02
C ILE A 69 -3.89 1.42 -8.62
N GLU A 70 -3.49 2.64 -8.92
CA GLU A 70 -2.15 2.93 -9.44
C GLU A 70 -1.07 2.47 -8.45
N PHE A 71 -1.26 2.76 -7.18
CA PHE A 71 -0.31 2.37 -6.14
C PHE A 71 -0.19 0.86 -6.02
N THR A 72 -1.32 0.15 -5.98
CA THR A 72 -1.29 -1.31 -5.86
C THR A 72 -0.71 -1.98 -7.11
N GLU A 73 -0.94 -1.40 -8.28
CA GLU A 73 -0.32 -1.90 -9.52
C GLU A 73 1.20 -1.75 -9.47
N GLN A 74 1.70 -0.64 -8.93
CA GLN A 74 3.14 -0.46 -8.76
C GLN A 74 3.72 -1.46 -7.75
N LEU A 75 2.98 -1.73 -6.67
CA LEU A 75 3.41 -2.73 -5.70
C LEU A 75 3.52 -4.12 -6.34
N LYS A 76 2.55 -4.48 -7.16
CA LYS A 76 2.57 -5.75 -7.89
C LYS A 76 3.72 -5.81 -8.89
N ALA A 77 3.92 -4.73 -9.64
CA ALA A 77 4.98 -4.67 -10.65
C ALA A 77 6.37 -4.82 -10.04
N ASN A 78 6.54 -4.38 -8.78
CA ASN A 78 7.81 -4.49 -8.07
C ASN A 78 7.88 -5.74 -7.18
N ASN A 79 6.91 -6.63 -7.29
CA ASN A 79 6.84 -7.88 -6.53
C ASN A 79 6.82 -7.68 -5.02
N ILE A 80 6.29 -6.53 -4.57
CA ILE A 80 6.13 -6.24 -3.14
C ILE A 80 4.91 -6.97 -2.60
N VAL A 81 3.86 -7.06 -3.41
CA VAL A 81 2.65 -7.80 -3.05
C VAL A 81 2.32 -8.84 -4.10
N THR A 82 1.61 -9.88 -3.67
CA THR A 82 1.06 -10.92 -4.55
C THR A 82 -0.46 -10.94 -4.41
N VAL A 83 -1.11 -11.47 -5.41
CA VAL A 83 -2.57 -11.56 -5.40
C VAL A 83 -3.03 -12.76 -4.61
#